data_15fd9520f74a19743cf2b9d4472849f1
#
_entry.id   15fd9520f74a19743cf2b9d4472849f1
#
_cell.length_a   1.000
_cell.length_b   1.000
_cell.length_c   1.000
_cell.angle_alpha   90.00
_cell.angle_beta   90.00
_cell.angle_gamma   90.00
#
_symmetry.space_group_name_H-M   'P 1'
#
loop_
_entity.id
_entity.type
_entity.pdbx_description
1 polymer ?
#
loop_
_entity_poly.entity_id
_entity_poly.type
_entity_poly.pdbx_seq_one_letter_code
_entity_poly.pdbx_strand_id
1 'polypeptide(L)'
;MKNAPVKISAAANVALIKYWGKTDLEKNIPAVASLSIGIEDLRTETIISESKDKTDTLVGRFKKYEKKRILNYVSMAKKLLGVSGGLKIETVNNFPSSSGLASSASGFAAIALGLDEFFALDLPRKDISRLARLGSGSAARSVYGGFVQMDTGADPFATPLKLEDPWLLDILVLVTDEQPKKISSTDSMNLTKNTSPFYSAWLGTQEADFLRAKDAIIERDFWKLARISEHNCLKMHSTIMTAKPPHIYWNPSTVRILHQVQKIQEKGLHVFFTIDAGPQVKLICDPSDTQLILEQFESMHDISKKIVTKVGGEPRIEKLT
;
A
#
# COMPACT_ATOMS: atom_id res chain seq x y z
N MET A 1 -11.51 -20.58 -27.69
CA MET A 1 -10.09 -20.86 -27.40
C MET A 1 -9.92 -20.75 -25.88
N LYS A 2 -9.21 -21.68 -25.23
CA LYS A 2 -8.88 -21.54 -23.80
C LYS A 2 -7.86 -20.42 -23.66
N ASN A 3 -8.11 -19.48 -22.77
CA ASN A 3 -7.13 -18.43 -22.49
C ASN A 3 -5.91 -19.05 -21.79
N ALA A 4 -4.70 -18.68 -22.21
CA ALA A 4 -3.49 -19.11 -21.56
C ALA A 4 -3.48 -18.57 -20.10
N PRO A 5 -2.96 -19.33 -19.14
CA PRO A 5 -2.77 -18.83 -17.79
C PRO A 5 -1.86 -17.60 -17.78
N VAL A 6 -2.13 -16.66 -16.88
CA VAL A 6 -1.32 -15.43 -16.74
C VAL A 6 -0.77 -15.33 -15.34
N LYS A 7 0.49 -14.91 -15.23
CA LYS A 7 1.16 -14.63 -13.96
C LYS A 7 1.39 -13.12 -13.84
N ILE A 8 0.94 -12.55 -12.74
CA ILE A 8 1.08 -11.15 -12.41
C ILE A 8 1.92 -11.03 -11.13
N SER A 9 2.91 -10.16 -11.16
CA SER A 9 3.68 -9.76 -9.97
C SER A 9 3.45 -8.28 -9.72
N ALA A 10 2.68 -7.93 -8.70
CA ALA A 10 2.42 -6.55 -8.30
C ALA A 10 3.09 -6.23 -6.97
N ALA A 11 3.66 -5.03 -6.87
CA ALA A 11 4.36 -4.58 -5.67
C ALA A 11 3.41 -4.01 -4.62
N ALA A 12 3.76 -4.17 -3.36
CA ALA A 12 3.19 -3.38 -2.28
C ALA A 12 3.57 -1.90 -2.46
N ASN A 13 2.76 -1.01 -1.89
CA ASN A 13 3.10 0.40 -1.81
C ASN A 13 3.03 0.91 -0.37
N VAL A 14 3.78 1.95 -0.07
CA VAL A 14 3.69 2.66 1.19
C VAL A 14 3.31 4.11 0.94
N ALA A 15 2.28 4.59 1.65
CA ALA A 15 1.84 5.96 1.52
C ALA A 15 2.79 6.93 2.25
N LEU A 16 3.21 7.98 1.56
CA LEU A 16 3.91 9.15 2.10
C LEU A 16 2.90 10.20 2.57
N ILE A 17 1.86 10.44 1.76
CA ILE A 17 0.65 11.16 2.16
C ILE A 17 -0.47 10.13 2.29
N LYS A 18 -0.97 10.00 3.50
CA LYS A 18 -1.78 8.86 3.93
C LYS A 18 -3.18 8.83 3.32
N TYR A 19 -3.60 7.65 2.90
CA TYR A 19 -4.98 7.32 2.58
C TYR A 19 -5.69 6.93 3.89
N TRP A 20 -6.48 7.84 4.46
CA TRP A 20 -7.22 7.57 5.69
C TRP A 20 -8.59 8.24 5.68
N GLY A 21 -9.63 7.40 5.68
CA GLY A 21 -11.01 7.81 5.53
C GLY A 21 -11.57 7.51 4.14
N LYS A 22 -12.87 7.22 4.11
CA LYS A 22 -13.62 6.94 2.89
C LYS A 22 -14.91 7.75 2.88
N THR A 23 -15.28 8.28 1.71
CA THR A 23 -16.60 8.89 1.47
C THR A 23 -17.62 7.82 1.06
N ASP A 24 -17.19 6.79 0.33
CA ASP A 24 -17.98 5.62 -0.04
C ASP A 24 -17.21 4.34 0.34
N LEU A 25 -17.83 3.51 1.17
CA LEU A 25 -17.22 2.28 1.70
C LEU A 25 -17.23 1.13 0.68
N GLU A 26 -18.27 1.03 -0.12
CA GLU A 26 -18.43 -0.05 -1.10
C GLU A 26 -17.46 0.13 -2.26
N LYS A 27 -17.36 1.37 -2.75
CA LYS A 27 -16.46 1.74 -3.83
C LYS A 27 -15.04 2.10 -3.36
N ASN A 28 -14.78 2.10 -2.07
CA ASN A 28 -13.50 2.54 -1.49
C ASN A 28 -13.05 3.92 -1.95
N ILE A 29 -14.02 4.86 -2.12
CA ILE A 29 -13.69 6.23 -2.54
C ILE A 29 -12.97 6.95 -1.40
N PRO A 30 -11.77 7.52 -1.65
CA PRO A 30 -11.01 8.21 -0.62
C PRO A 30 -11.69 9.49 -0.14
N ALA A 31 -11.58 9.77 1.15
CA ALA A 31 -11.97 11.07 1.71
C ALA A 31 -10.90 12.15 1.48
N VAL A 32 -9.66 11.75 1.21
CA VAL A 32 -8.50 12.62 1.03
C VAL A 32 -7.61 12.11 -0.11
N ALA A 33 -6.94 13.00 -0.79
CA ALA A 33 -5.90 12.65 -1.75
C ALA A 33 -4.73 11.95 -1.04
N SER A 34 -4.01 11.12 -1.75
CA SER A 34 -2.90 10.35 -1.19
C SER A 34 -1.77 10.15 -2.18
N LEU A 35 -0.55 9.99 -1.66
CA LEU A 35 0.64 9.79 -2.44
C LEU A 35 1.43 8.63 -1.85
N SER A 36 1.93 7.72 -2.68
CA SER A 36 2.69 6.55 -2.25
C SER A 36 3.90 6.31 -3.12
N ILE A 37 4.80 5.48 -2.62
CA ILE A 37 5.89 4.86 -3.38
C ILE A 37 5.66 3.36 -3.48
N GLY A 38 5.95 2.78 -4.64
CA GLY A 38 6.02 1.33 -4.83
C GLY A 38 7.28 0.77 -4.17
N ILE A 39 7.18 -0.41 -3.56
CA ILE A 39 8.28 -1.10 -2.89
C ILE A 39 8.74 -2.25 -3.77
N GLU A 40 9.91 -2.11 -4.44
CA GLU A 40 10.34 -2.99 -5.52
C GLU A 40 10.26 -4.48 -5.18
N ASP A 41 10.75 -4.89 -4.03
CA ASP A 41 10.93 -6.31 -3.70
C ASP A 41 9.82 -6.90 -2.84
N LEU A 42 8.86 -6.11 -2.34
CA LEU A 42 7.70 -6.63 -1.62
C LEU A 42 6.53 -6.86 -2.58
N ARG A 43 6.39 -8.09 -3.05
CA ARG A 43 5.50 -8.40 -4.18
C ARG A 43 4.47 -9.48 -3.83
N THR A 44 3.31 -9.36 -4.45
CA THR A 44 2.32 -10.42 -4.53
C THR A 44 2.36 -11.00 -5.93
N GLU A 45 2.59 -12.31 -6.03
CA GLU A 45 2.46 -13.06 -7.27
C GLU A 45 1.09 -13.71 -7.33
N THR A 46 0.40 -13.54 -8.46
CA THR A 46 -0.92 -14.10 -8.69
C THR A 46 -0.96 -14.77 -10.06
N ILE A 47 -1.37 -16.04 -10.09
CA ILE A 47 -1.62 -16.77 -11.34
C ILE A 47 -3.13 -16.90 -11.50
N ILE A 48 -3.65 -16.52 -12.66
CA ILE A 48 -5.05 -16.69 -13.04
C ILE A 48 -5.11 -17.68 -14.20
N SER A 49 -5.92 -18.70 -14.04
CA SER A 49 -6.20 -19.72 -15.06
C SER A 49 -7.67 -20.11 -15.05
N GLU A 50 -8.11 -20.84 -16.08
CA GLU A 50 -9.46 -21.39 -16.14
C GLU A 50 -9.67 -22.46 -15.05
N SER A 51 -10.78 -22.38 -14.31
CA SER A 51 -11.16 -23.41 -13.34
C SER A 51 -11.83 -24.61 -14.01
N LYS A 52 -11.41 -25.81 -13.63
CA LYS A 52 -12.01 -27.06 -14.13
C LYS A 52 -13.50 -27.19 -13.75
N ASP A 53 -13.86 -26.71 -12.59
CA ASP A 53 -15.22 -26.84 -12.01
C ASP A 53 -16.14 -25.68 -12.40
N LYS A 54 -15.75 -24.81 -13.34
CA LYS A 54 -16.50 -23.63 -13.77
C LYS A 54 -16.88 -22.65 -12.65
N THR A 55 -16.31 -22.82 -11.45
CA THR A 55 -16.48 -21.93 -10.29
C THR A 55 -15.19 -21.23 -9.96
N ASP A 56 -15.28 -20.04 -9.35
CA ASP A 56 -14.09 -19.31 -8.90
C ASP A 56 -13.49 -19.98 -7.67
N THR A 57 -12.21 -20.29 -7.74
CA THR A 57 -11.44 -20.90 -6.65
C THR A 57 -10.22 -20.08 -6.30
N LEU A 58 -9.89 -20.01 -5.01
CA LEU A 58 -8.71 -19.32 -4.52
C LEU A 58 -7.78 -20.30 -3.81
N VAL A 59 -6.53 -20.35 -4.25
CA VAL A 59 -5.46 -21.17 -3.70
C VAL A 59 -4.42 -20.25 -3.05
N GLY A 60 -4.02 -20.59 -1.83
CA GLY A 60 -3.08 -19.81 -1.01
C GLY A 60 -3.41 -19.93 0.48
N ARG A 61 -2.58 -19.30 1.31
CA ARG A 61 -2.78 -19.27 2.77
C ARG A 61 -3.65 -18.10 3.18
N PHE A 62 -4.96 -18.32 3.31
CA PHE A 62 -5.94 -17.30 3.68
C PHE A 62 -6.84 -17.75 4.82
N LYS A 63 -7.21 -16.83 5.70
CA LYS A 63 -8.31 -17.03 6.63
C LYS A 63 -9.64 -17.08 5.86
N LYS A 64 -10.64 -17.74 6.43
CA LYS A 64 -11.95 -17.93 5.77
C LYS A 64 -12.59 -16.61 5.30
N TYR A 65 -12.49 -15.54 6.11
CA TYR A 65 -13.06 -14.23 5.75
C TYR A 65 -12.28 -13.53 4.63
N GLU A 66 -10.95 -13.69 4.57
CA GLU A 66 -10.10 -13.15 3.50
C GLU A 66 -10.42 -13.84 2.18
N LYS A 67 -10.53 -15.16 2.19
CA LYS A 67 -10.94 -15.95 1.02
C LYS A 67 -12.29 -15.48 0.49
N LYS A 68 -13.28 -15.34 1.37
CA LYS A 68 -14.62 -14.85 0.99
C LYS A 68 -14.55 -13.45 0.38
N ARG A 69 -13.79 -12.53 0.98
CA ARG A 69 -13.61 -11.16 0.47
C ARG A 69 -13.01 -11.14 -0.93
N ILE A 70 -11.96 -11.94 -1.17
CA ILE A 70 -11.29 -11.99 -2.48
C ILE A 70 -12.23 -12.58 -3.53
N LEU A 71 -12.91 -13.68 -3.25
CA LEU A 71 -13.85 -14.30 -4.20
C LEU A 71 -15.06 -13.40 -4.51
N ASN A 72 -15.59 -12.68 -3.53
CA ASN A 72 -16.64 -11.67 -3.74
C ASN A 72 -16.16 -10.55 -4.67
N TYR A 73 -14.92 -10.07 -4.47
CA TYR A 73 -14.32 -9.08 -5.34
C TYR A 73 -14.18 -9.60 -6.78
N VAL A 74 -13.68 -10.82 -6.97
CA VAL A 74 -13.54 -11.44 -8.31
C VAL A 74 -14.90 -11.54 -9.01
N SER A 75 -15.94 -12.00 -8.31
CA SER A 75 -17.30 -12.10 -8.84
C SER A 75 -17.84 -10.72 -9.24
N MET A 76 -17.67 -9.71 -8.40
CA MET A 76 -18.05 -8.32 -8.69
C MET A 76 -17.29 -7.78 -9.90
N ALA A 77 -15.97 -7.96 -9.93
CA ALA A 77 -15.09 -7.48 -11.00
C ALA A 77 -15.50 -8.11 -12.36
N LYS A 78 -15.72 -9.42 -12.41
CA LYS A 78 -16.20 -10.11 -13.62
C LYS A 78 -17.53 -9.53 -14.12
N LYS A 79 -18.47 -9.28 -13.20
CA LYS A 79 -19.77 -8.67 -13.55
C LYS A 79 -19.60 -7.29 -14.17
N LEU A 80 -18.74 -6.44 -13.58
CA LEU A 80 -18.45 -5.10 -14.09
C LEU A 80 -17.78 -5.13 -15.47
N LEU A 81 -16.91 -6.11 -15.69
CA LEU A 81 -16.19 -6.30 -16.95
C LEU A 81 -17.01 -7.03 -18.02
N GLY A 82 -18.22 -7.53 -17.71
CA GLY A 82 -19.05 -8.27 -18.64
C GLY A 82 -18.47 -9.64 -19.04
N VAL A 83 -17.57 -10.20 -18.20
CA VAL A 83 -16.92 -11.50 -18.46
C VAL A 83 -17.47 -12.60 -17.57
N SER A 84 -17.35 -13.84 -18.02
CA SER A 84 -17.87 -15.03 -17.33
C SER A 84 -16.88 -16.19 -17.40
N GLY A 85 -17.19 -17.27 -16.69
CA GLY A 85 -16.34 -18.44 -16.56
C GLY A 85 -15.75 -18.57 -15.17
N GLY A 86 -15.42 -19.78 -14.74
CA GLY A 86 -14.76 -20.03 -13.46
C GLY A 86 -13.27 -19.80 -13.56
N LEU A 87 -12.70 -19.19 -12.55
CA LEU A 87 -11.28 -18.89 -12.46
C LEU A 87 -10.63 -19.66 -11.30
N LYS A 88 -9.43 -20.20 -11.54
CA LYS A 88 -8.50 -20.64 -10.50
C LYS A 88 -7.50 -19.53 -10.27
N ILE A 89 -7.50 -18.97 -9.08
CA ILE A 89 -6.59 -17.88 -8.66
C ILE A 89 -5.64 -18.42 -7.63
N GLU A 90 -4.36 -18.42 -7.94
CA GLU A 90 -3.28 -18.85 -7.04
C GLU A 90 -2.47 -17.62 -6.68
N THR A 91 -2.39 -17.27 -5.38
CA THR A 91 -1.71 -16.03 -4.99
C THR A 91 -0.86 -16.22 -3.74
N VAL A 92 0.33 -15.63 -3.76
CA VAL A 92 1.32 -15.70 -2.70
C VAL A 92 2.04 -14.36 -2.54
N ASN A 93 2.34 -13.98 -1.30
CA ASN A 93 3.21 -12.85 -0.99
C ASN A 93 4.61 -13.37 -0.64
N ASN A 94 5.64 -12.67 -1.06
CA ASN A 94 7.02 -12.95 -0.63
C ASN A 94 7.38 -12.25 0.71
N PHE A 95 6.38 -11.65 1.37
CA PHE A 95 6.52 -10.93 2.65
C PHE A 95 5.37 -11.30 3.60
N PRO A 96 5.53 -11.08 4.94
CA PRO A 96 4.50 -11.42 5.92
C PRO A 96 3.16 -10.72 5.63
N SER A 97 2.10 -11.51 5.54
CA SER A 97 0.74 -11.02 5.34
C SER A 97 0.14 -10.51 6.66
N SER A 98 -0.77 -9.56 6.59
CA SER A 98 -1.56 -9.05 7.74
C SER A 98 -0.77 -8.28 8.81
N SER A 99 0.53 -8.08 8.65
CA SER A 99 1.39 -7.37 9.60
C SER A 99 1.51 -5.85 9.35
N GLY A 100 0.68 -5.28 8.47
CA GLY A 100 0.76 -3.86 8.10
C GLY A 100 1.69 -3.55 6.91
N LEU A 101 2.09 -4.59 6.15
CA LEU A 101 2.94 -4.47 4.95
C LEU A 101 2.13 -4.35 3.64
N ALA A 102 0.89 -3.86 3.72
CA ALA A 102 0.04 -3.53 2.56
C ALA A 102 -0.24 -4.71 1.58
N SER A 103 -0.26 -5.96 2.05
CA SER A 103 -0.55 -7.14 1.22
C SER A 103 -1.88 -7.06 0.45
N SER A 104 -2.88 -6.34 0.97
CA SER A 104 -4.13 -6.12 0.23
C SER A 104 -3.95 -5.19 -0.96
N ALA A 105 -2.97 -4.27 -0.94
CA ALA A 105 -2.72 -3.37 -2.06
C ALA A 105 -2.19 -4.14 -3.27
N SER A 106 -1.09 -4.85 -3.10
CA SER A 106 -0.48 -5.67 -4.16
C SER A 106 -1.39 -6.81 -4.60
N GLY A 107 -2.12 -7.46 -3.66
CA GLY A 107 -3.00 -8.58 -3.98
C GLY A 107 -4.16 -8.19 -4.90
N PHE A 108 -4.92 -7.15 -4.56
CA PHE A 108 -6.03 -6.71 -5.41
C PHE A 108 -5.55 -6.04 -6.71
N ALA A 109 -4.39 -5.39 -6.71
CA ALA A 109 -3.80 -4.90 -7.96
C ALA A 109 -3.40 -6.04 -8.89
N ALA A 110 -2.76 -7.11 -8.37
CA ALA A 110 -2.40 -8.29 -9.15
C ALA A 110 -3.64 -8.99 -9.74
N ILE A 111 -4.72 -9.11 -8.98
CA ILE A 111 -5.96 -9.71 -9.48
C ILE A 111 -6.59 -8.81 -10.57
N ALA A 112 -6.66 -7.49 -10.37
CA ALA A 112 -7.23 -6.57 -11.37
C ALA A 112 -6.47 -6.61 -12.70
N LEU A 113 -5.13 -6.54 -12.64
CA LEU A 113 -4.26 -6.69 -13.81
C LEU A 113 -4.40 -8.07 -14.47
N GLY A 114 -4.50 -9.11 -13.65
CA GLY A 114 -4.63 -10.48 -14.13
C GLY A 114 -5.98 -10.75 -14.80
N LEU A 115 -7.07 -10.13 -14.35
CA LEU A 115 -8.38 -10.23 -15.02
C LEU A 115 -8.33 -9.56 -16.40
N ASP A 116 -7.73 -8.38 -16.51
CA ASP A 116 -7.55 -7.68 -17.77
C ASP A 116 -6.76 -8.53 -18.76
N GLU A 117 -5.60 -9.02 -18.36
CA GLU A 117 -4.71 -9.82 -19.19
C GLU A 117 -5.31 -11.17 -19.57
N PHE A 118 -5.94 -11.89 -18.60
CA PHE A 118 -6.52 -13.22 -18.83
C PHE A 118 -7.68 -13.17 -19.82
N PHE A 119 -8.53 -12.16 -19.72
CA PHE A 119 -9.67 -11.98 -20.63
C PHE A 119 -9.33 -11.16 -21.89
N ALA A 120 -8.08 -10.69 -22.03
CA ALA A 120 -7.61 -9.87 -23.14
C ALA A 120 -8.51 -8.64 -23.38
N LEU A 121 -8.80 -7.88 -22.32
CA LEU A 121 -9.73 -6.74 -22.37
C LEU A 121 -9.08 -5.45 -22.86
N ASP A 122 -7.75 -5.35 -22.73
CA ASP A 122 -6.94 -4.19 -23.11
C ASP A 122 -7.45 -2.88 -22.50
N LEU A 123 -7.74 -2.92 -21.20
CA LEU A 123 -8.28 -1.79 -20.47
C LEU A 123 -7.22 -0.68 -20.29
N PRO A 124 -7.61 0.59 -20.41
CA PRO A 124 -6.73 1.68 -19.98
C PRO A 124 -6.30 1.48 -18.52
N ARG A 125 -5.03 1.72 -18.20
CA ARG A 125 -4.49 1.51 -16.86
C ARG A 125 -5.27 2.23 -15.75
N LYS A 126 -5.87 3.39 -16.06
CA LYS A 126 -6.76 4.13 -15.14
C LYS A 126 -8.00 3.30 -14.75
N ASP A 127 -8.54 2.49 -15.65
CA ASP A 127 -9.72 1.67 -15.39
C ASP A 127 -9.35 0.41 -14.60
N ILE A 128 -8.17 -0.16 -14.84
CA ILE A 128 -7.59 -1.20 -13.98
C ILE A 128 -7.36 -0.65 -12.56
N SER A 129 -6.91 0.61 -12.43
CA SER A 129 -6.75 1.28 -11.12
C SER A 129 -8.09 1.42 -10.39
N ARG A 130 -9.16 1.81 -11.08
CA ARG A 130 -10.52 1.84 -10.51
C ARG A 130 -10.97 0.46 -10.07
N LEU A 131 -10.77 -0.55 -10.91
CA LEU A 131 -11.08 -1.93 -10.59
C LEU A 131 -10.33 -2.41 -9.34
N ALA A 132 -9.02 -2.19 -9.25
CA ALA A 132 -8.21 -2.53 -8.08
C ALA A 132 -8.69 -1.81 -6.81
N ARG A 133 -9.09 -0.52 -6.91
CA ARG A 133 -9.64 0.26 -5.81
C ARG A 133 -10.85 -0.40 -5.17
N LEU A 134 -11.74 -1.01 -5.95
CA LEU A 134 -12.92 -1.70 -5.42
C LEU A 134 -12.54 -2.85 -4.47
N GLY A 135 -11.43 -3.50 -4.67
CA GLY A 135 -10.90 -4.52 -3.75
C GLY A 135 -10.24 -3.91 -2.51
N SER A 136 -9.47 -2.84 -2.69
CA SER A 136 -8.79 -2.09 -1.62
C SER A 136 -8.41 -0.70 -2.13
N GLY A 137 -8.73 0.37 -1.40
CA GLY A 137 -8.41 1.73 -1.81
C GLY A 137 -6.93 1.95 -2.13
N SER A 138 -6.02 1.34 -1.36
CA SER A 138 -4.58 1.41 -1.62
C SER A 138 -4.14 0.62 -2.87
N ALA A 139 -4.93 -0.36 -3.31
CA ALA A 139 -4.59 -1.18 -4.48
C ALA A 139 -4.62 -0.37 -5.80
N ALA A 140 -5.40 0.70 -5.85
CA ALA A 140 -5.43 1.60 -6.99
C ALA A 140 -4.03 2.08 -7.40
N ARG A 141 -3.13 2.29 -6.41
CA ARG A 141 -1.77 2.77 -6.65
C ARG A 141 -0.78 1.65 -6.99
N SER A 142 -1.05 0.40 -6.55
CA SER A 142 -0.18 -0.76 -6.84
C SER A 142 -0.31 -1.31 -8.27
N VAL A 143 -1.16 -0.72 -9.10
CA VAL A 143 -1.18 -0.99 -10.56
C VAL A 143 -0.10 -0.21 -11.32
N TYR A 144 0.65 0.62 -10.62
CA TYR A 144 1.81 1.39 -11.10
C TYR A 144 2.98 1.16 -10.16
N GLY A 145 4.19 1.50 -10.62
CA GLY A 145 5.39 1.60 -9.79
C GLY A 145 5.82 3.04 -9.53
N GLY A 146 6.92 3.21 -8.81
CA GLY A 146 7.49 4.51 -8.48
C GLY A 146 6.62 5.36 -7.56
N PHE A 147 6.57 6.65 -7.81
CA PHE A 147 5.73 7.60 -7.09
C PHE A 147 4.34 7.66 -7.72
N VAL A 148 3.30 7.39 -6.95
CA VAL A 148 1.93 7.26 -7.44
C VAL A 148 0.98 8.09 -6.57
N GLN A 149 0.21 8.95 -7.21
CA GLN A 149 -0.83 9.75 -6.57
C GLN A 149 -2.23 9.17 -6.82
N MET A 150 -3.16 9.46 -5.94
CA MET A 150 -4.59 9.23 -6.12
C MET A 150 -5.36 10.41 -5.55
N ASP A 151 -6.07 11.12 -6.41
CA ASP A 151 -6.91 12.26 -6.04
C ASP A 151 -8.25 11.81 -5.44
N THR A 152 -9.02 12.78 -4.95
CA THR A 152 -10.42 12.60 -4.57
C THR A 152 -11.33 12.79 -5.78
N GLY A 153 -12.62 12.50 -5.64
CA GLY A 153 -13.62 12.73 -6.68
C GLY A 153 -14.72 11.68 -6.67
N ALA A 154 -15.60 11.72 -7.67
CA ALA A 154 -16.72 10.80 -7.79
C ALA A 154 -16.26 9.37 -8.15
N ASP A 155 -15.23 9.24 -8.98
CA ASP A 155 -14.68 7.94 -9.40
C ASP A 155 -13.15 8.04 -9.58
N PRO A 156 -12.39 8.25 -8.48
CA PRO A 156 -10.96 8.48 -8.53
C PRO A 156 -10.17 7.25 -8.95
N PHE A 157 -9.03 7.50 -9.57
CA PHE A 157 -8.04 6.49 -9.95
C PHE A 157 -6.64 7.01 -9.63
N ALA A 158 -5.69 6.11 -9.60
CA ALA A 158 -4.30 6.49 -9.37
C ALA A 158 -3.60 6.84 -10.69
N THR A 159 -2.60 7.72 -10.58
CA THR A 159 -1.71 8.09 -11.68
C THR A 159 -0.27 8.17 -11.19
N PRO A 160 0.73 7.74 -11.99
CA PRO A 160 2.11 7.94 -11.64
C PRO A 160 2.49 9.43 -11.70
N LEU A 161 3.34 9.87 -10.79
CA LEU A 161 4.02 11.15 -10.93
C LEU A 161 5.14 11.00 -11.95
N LYS A 162 5.05 11.77 -13.03
CA LYS A 162 6.10 11.80 -14.05
C LYS A 162 7.26 12.65 -13.54
N LEU A 163 8.41 12.01 -13.38
CA LEU A 163 9.68 12.66 -13.12
C LEU A 163 10.53 12.61 -14.40
N GLU A 164 11.30 13.65 -14.68
CA GLU A 164 12.21 13.67 -15.84
C GLU A 164 13.22 12.53 -15.75
N ASP A 165 13.82 12.36 -14.55
CA ASP A 165 14.67 11.21 -14.24
C ASP A 165 14.18 10.48 -12.98
N PRO A 166 14.44 9.20 -12.81
CA PRO A 166 14.12 8.47 -11.60
C PRO A 166 14.78 9.09 -10.35
N TRP A 167 14.00 9.28 -9.29
CA TRP A 167 14.57 9.60 -7.98
C TRP A 167 14.84 8.30 -7.22
N LEU A 168 16.11 7.97 -7.12
CA LEU A 168 16.55 6.75 -6.45
C LEU A 168 16.51 6.96 -4.94
N LEU A 169 15.69 6.17 -4.26
CA LEU A 169 15.59 6.13 -2.81
C LEU A 169 15.54 4.68 -2.36
N ASP A 170 16.23 4.38 -1.27
CA ASP A 170 16.11 3.10 -0.60
C ASP A 170 14.99 3.10 0.43
N ILE A 171 14.44 1.94 0.68
CA ILE A 171 13.39 1.71 1.66
C ILE A 171 13.85 0.61 2.60
N LEU A 172 13.95 0.92 3.88
CA LEU A 172 14.21 -0.08 4.92
C LEU A 172 12.90 -0.38 5.63
N VAL A 173 12.46 -1.61 5.56
CA VAL A 173 11.28 -2.08 6.28
C VAL A 173 11.73 -2.76 7.57
N LEU A 174 11.40 -2.14 8.70
CA LEU A 174 11.70 -2.64 10.04
C LEU A 174 10.46 -3.34 10.60
N VAL A 175 10.50 -4.67 10.66
CA VAL A 175 9.40 -5.51 11.14
C VAL A 175 9.55 -5.71 12.64
N THR A 176 8.60 -5.20 13.41
CA THR A 176 8.61 -5.25 14.88
C THR A 176 7.62 -6.26 15.46
N ASP A 177 6.66 -6.72 14.66
CA ASP A 177 5.66 -7.71 15.05
C ASP A 177 5.06 -8.38 13.80
N GLU A 178 5.05 -9.70 13.77
CA GLU A 178 4.46 -10.47 12.66
C GLU A 178 3.01 -10.91 12.94
N GLN A 179 2.48 -10.58 14.12
CA GLN A 179 1.12 -10.95 14.47
C GLN A 179 0.08 -10.16 13.64
N PRO A 180 -1.03 -10.79 13.31
CA PRO A 180 -2.14 -10.10 12.65
C PRO A 180 -2.67 -8.96 13.53
N LYS A 181 -2.89 -7.80 12.93
CA LYS A 181 -3.48 -6.65 13.63
C LYS A 181 -4.89 -6.96 14.14
N LYS A 182 -5.23 -6.44 15.32
CA LYS A 182 -6.50 -6.67 16.01
C LYS A 182 -7.70 -6.03 15.30
N ILE A 183 -7.49 -4.88 14.63
CA ILE A 183 -8.53 -4.14 13.91
C ILE A 183 -8.09 -3.92 12.46
N SER A 184 -9.00 -4.12 11.52
CA SER A 184 -8.72 -3.86 10.11
C SER A 184 -8.57 -2.37 9.82
N SER A 185 -7.84 -2.01 8.75
CA SER A 185 -7.72 -0.59 8.36
C SER A 185 -9.08 0.03 8.02
N THR A 186 -9.99 -0.75 7.42
CA THR A 186 -11.35 -0.26 7.08
C THR A 186 -12.17 0.03 8.33
N ASP A 187 -12.16 -0.89 9.31
CA ASP A 187 -12.90 -0.68 10.57
C ASP A 187 -12.30 0.49 11.37
N SER A 188 -10.97 0.60 11.37
CA SER A 188 -10.26 1.71 12.00
C SER A 188 -10.58 3.05 11.33
N MET A 189 -10.62 3.13 9.99
CA MET A 189 -11.04 4.35 9.28
C MET A 189 -12.45 4.76 9.64
N ASN A 190 -13.39 3.81 9.72
CA ASN A 190 -14.78 4.09 10.11
C ASN A 190 -14.87 4.56 11.56
N LEU A 191 -14.15 3.89 12.46
CA LEU A 191 -14.13 4.27 13.87
C LEU A 191 -13.59 5.69 14.04
N THR A 192 -12.47 6.03 13.40
CA THR A 192 -11.89 7.38 13.47
C THR A 192 -12.79 8.44 12.88
N LYS A 193 -13.39 8.17 11.71
CA LYS A 193 -14.36 9.09 11.08
C LYS A 193 -15.51 9.46 12.02
N ASN A 194 -16.01 8.49 12.77
CA ASN A 194 -17.22 8.66 13.57
C ASN A 194 -16.94 9.15 15.00
N THR A 195 -15.72 8.98 15.51
CA THR A 195 -15.47 9.17 16.95
C THR A 195 -14.24 9.99 17.30
N SER A 196 -13.26 10.16 16.39
CA SER A 196 -12.06 10.94 16.69
C SER A 196 -12.34 12.45 16.60
N PRO A 197 -12.04 13.23 17.65
CA PRO A 197 -12.22 14.68 17.64
C PRO A 197 -11.25 15.37 16.64
N PHE A 198 -10.20 14.69 16.20
CA PHE A 198 -9.22 15.23 15.27
C PHE A 198 -9.49 14.88 13.80
N TYR A 199 -10.56 14.13 13.50
CA TYR A 199 -10.81 13.69 12.12
C TYR A 199 -11.10 14.86 11.18
N SER A 200 -11.81 15.90 11.61
CA SER A 200 -12.07 17.10 10.80
C SER A 200 -10.78 17.90 10.51
N ALA A 201 -9.90 18.04 11.50
CA ALA A 201 -8.60 18.68 11.31
C ALA A 201 -7.69 17.85 10.38
N TRP A 202 -7.75 16.52 10.47
CA TRP A 202 -7.12 15.61 9.51
C TRP A 202 -7.57 15.93 8.08
N LEU A 203 -8.88 15.94 7.80
CA LEU A 203 -9.41 16.24 6.47
C LEU A 203 -8.97 17.62 5.97
N GLY A 204 -9.08 18.65 6.81
CA GLY A 204 -8.82 20.04 6.43
C GLY A 204 -7.35 20.37 6.10
N THR A 205 -6.42 19.48 6.48
CA THR A 205 -4.97 19.71 6.26
C THR A 205 -4.38 18.83 5.13
N GLN A 206 -5.14 17.89 4.59
CA GLN A 206 -4.60 16.89 3.68
C GLN A 206 -4.24 17.42 2.30
N GLU A 207 -5.05 18.30 1.74
CA GLU A 207 -4.79 18.86 0.42
C GLU A 207 -3.47 19.64 0.39
N ALA A 208 -3.23 20.47 1.40
CA ALA A 208 -1.98 21.21 1.51
C ALA A 208 -0.75 20.30 1.66
N ASP A 209 -0.85 19.22 2.44
CA ASP A 209 0.22 18.24 2.56
C ASP A 209 0.46 17.53 1.23
N PHE A 210 -0.62 17.14 0.54
CA PHE A 210 -0.54 16.45 -0.74
C PHE A 210 0.16 17.29 -1.80
N LEU A 211 -0.23 18.56 -1.97
CA LEU A 211 0.37 19.47 -2.94
C LEU A 211 1.85 19.71 -2.64
N ARG A 212 2.17 20.03 -1.37
CA ARG A 212 3.56 20.27 -0.96
C ARG A 212 4.45 19.03 -1.11
N ALA A 213 3.93 17.83 -0.84
CA ALA A 213 4.69 16.59 -1.02
C ALA A 213 4.92 16.29 -2.50
N LYS A 214 3.93 16.56 -3.35
CA LYS A 214 4.07 16.45 -4.79
C LYS A 214 5.17 17.36 -5.33
N ASP A 215 5.18 18.64 -4.91
CA ASP A 215 6.23 19.59 -5.27
C ASP A 215 7.60 19.11 -4.80
N ALA A 216 7.71 18.65 -3.54
CA ALA A 216 8.95 18.14 -2.99
C ALA A 216 9.50 16.93 -3.80
N ILE A 217 8.62 16.07 -4.32
CA ILE A 217 9.03 14.95 -5.17
C ILE A 217 9.51 15.43 -6.54
N ILE A 218 8.82 16.39 -7.15
CA ILE A 218 9.19 16.95 -8.45
C ILE A 218 10.56 17.68 -8.34
N GLU A 219 10.75 18.44 -7.26
CA GLU A 219 11.99 19.17 -6.94
C GLU A 219 13.10 18.26 -6.40
N ARG A 220 12.79 16.99 -6.05
CA ARG A 220 13.69 16.05 -5.35
C ARG A 220 14.25 16.61 -4.04
N ASP A 221 13.46 17.45 -3.36
CA ASP A 221 13.81 17.99 -2.04
C ASP A 221 13.53 16.96 -0.96
N PHE A 222 14.58 16.22 -0.58
CA PHE A 222 14.50 15.14 0.39
C PHE A 222 13.95 15.61 1.75
N TRP A 223 14.50 16.70 2.28
CA TRP A 223 14.13 17.19 3.60
C TRP A 223 12.74 17.81 3.65
N LYS A 224 12.31 18.45 2.57
CA LYS A 224 10.93 18.94 2.42
C LYS A 224 9.95 17.74 2.42
N LEU A 225 10.24 16.70 1.64
CA LEU A 225 9.43 15.48 1.60
C LEU A 225 9.41 14.77 2.95
N ALA A 226 10.57 14.62 3.61
CA ALA A 226 10.71 14.01 4.93
C ALA A 226 9.80 14.67 5.96
N ARG A 227 9.93 16.00 6.14
CA ARG A 227 9.11 16.74 7.09
C ARG A 227 7.62 16.61 6.85
N ILE A 228 7.18 16.66 5.59
CA ILE A 228 5.76 16.55 5.25
C ILE A 228 5.26 15.13 5.53
N SER A 229 6.00 14.11 5.09
CA SER A 229 5.60 12.70 5.20
C SER A 229 5.53 12.23 6.65
N GLU A 230 6.52 12.57 7.47
CA GLU A 230 6.53 12.26 8.91
C GLU A 230 5.37 12.94 9.63
N HIS A 231 5.17 14.24 9.40
CA HIS A 231 4.07 14.99 10.00
C HIS A 231 2.70 14.42 9.59
N ASN A 232 2.52 14.08 8.31
CA ASN A 232 1.29 13.48 7.81
C ASN A 232 1.04 12.09 8.44
N CYS A 233 2.09 11.28 8.59
CA CYS A 233 2.04 10.01 9.29
C CYS A 233 1.58 10.18 10.75
N LEU A 234 2.21 11.10 11.49
CA LEU A 234 1.88 11.40 12.89
C LEU A 234 0.44 11.91 13.05
N LYS A 235 -0.05 12.78 12.16
CA LYS A 235 -1.44 13.27 12.15
C LYS A 235 -2.42 12.11 12.00
N MET A 236 -2.18 11.19 11.06
CA MET A 236 -3.04 10.01 10.89
C MET A 236 -3.08 9.19 12.18
N HIS A 237 -1.94 8.88 12.78
CA HIS A 237 -1.90 8.07 14.01
C HIS A 237 -2.53 8.78 15.21
N SER A 238 -2.39 10.11 15.32
CA SER A 238 -3.10 10.91 16.35
C SER A 238 -4.62 10.77 16.22
N THR A 239 -5.13 10.78 14.99
CA THR A 239 -6.55 10.56 14.69
C THR A 239 -7.00 9.15 15.11
N ILE A 240 -6.16 8.14 14.89
CA ILE A 240 -6.44 6.75 15.26
C ILE A 240 -6.45 6.58 16.79
N MET A 241 -5.43 7.10 17.47
CA MET A 241 -5.25 6.98 18.92
C MET A 241 -6.38 7.63 19.72
N THR A 242 -7.04 8.64 19.14
CA THR A 242 -8.12 9.40 19.79
C THR A 242 -9.52 8.94 19.39
N ALA A 243 -9.63 7.87 18.62
CA ALA A 243 -10.92 7.22 18.33
C ALA A 243 -11.54 6.59 19.61
N LYS A 244 -12.83 6.33 19.60
CA LYS A 244 -13.56 5.70 20.72
C LYS A 244 -14.22 4.41 20.25
N PRO A 245 -13.80 3.24 20.81
CA PRO A 245 -12.69 3.05 21.75
C PRO A 245 -11.33 3.35 21.11
N PRO A 246 -10.33 3.81 21.90
CA PRO A 246 -9.00 4.12 21.39
C PRO A 246 -8.30 2.83 20.98
N HIS A 247 -7.47 2.92 19.93
CA HIS A 247 -6.55 1.85 19.60
C HIS A 247 -5.22 2.40 19.08
N ILE A 248 -4.17 1.66 19.35
CA ILE A 248 -2.80 2.04 19.03
C ILE A 248 -2.21 0.90 18.22
N TYR A 249 -1.76 1.21 17.00
CA TYR A 249 -1.02 0.27 16.17
C TYR A 249 0.44 0.13 16.58
N TRP A 250 0.99 1.17 17.21
CA TRP A 250 2.39 1.21 17.60
C TRP A 250 2.65 0.33 18.81
N ASN A 251 3.76 -0.37 18.79
CA ASN A 251 4.32 -1.09 19.93
C ASN A 251 5.54 -0.32 20.48
N PRO A 252 6.13 -0.76 21.61
CA PRO A 252 7.31 -0.09 22.17
C PRO A 252 8.48 0.01 21.19
N SER A 253 8.69 -1.00 20.35
CA SER A 253 9.75 -0.99 19.33
C SER A 253 9.53 0.07 18.27
N THR A 254 8.25 0.25 17.83
CA THR A 254 7.88 1.34 16.92
C THR A 254 8.36 2.68 17.47
N VAL A 255 8.04 3.00 18.73
CA VAL A 255 8.43 4.28 19.35
C VAL A 255 9.94 4.42 19.47
N ARG A 256 10.65 3.33 19.88
CA ARG A 256 12.13 3.36 19.94
C ARG A 256 12.76 3.64 18.58
N ILE A 257 12.22 3.06 17.50
CA ILE A 257 12.69 3.32 16.14
C ILE A 257 12.50 4.80 15.79
N LEU A 258 11.35 5.42 16.10
CA LEU A 258 11.12 6.84 15.83
C LEU A 258 12.16 7.73 16.53
N HIS A 259 12.45 7.48 17.80
CA HIS A 259 13.51 8.21 18.51
C HIS A 259 14.90 7.98 17.90
N GLN A 260 15.17 6.77 17.42
CA GLN A 260 16.45 6.49 16.75
C GLN A 260 16.55 7.23 15.42
N VAL A 261 15.46 7.33 14.65
CA VAL A 261 15.44 8.11 13.39
C VAL A 261 15.76 9.58 13.65
N GLN A 262 15.18 10.18 14.69
CA GLN A 262 15.49 11.57 15.07
C GLN A 262 16.99 11.77 15.33
N LYS A 263 17.63 10.86 16.10
CA LYS A 263 19.07 10.90 16.35
C LYS A 263 19.92 10.73 15.09
N ILE A 264 19.44 9.93 14.12
CA ILE A 264 20.12 9.72 12.85
C ILE A 264 20.03 11.01 12.00
N GLN A 265 18.86 11.65 11.98
CA GLN A 265 18.63 12.92 11.30
C GLN A 265 19.51 14.05 11.91
N GLU A 266 19.68 14.09 13.25
CA GLU A 266 20.56 15.03 13.93
C GLU A 266 22.05 14.87 13.51
N LYS A 267 22.45 13.66 13.07
CA LYS A 267 23.78 13.39 12.50
C LYS A 267 23.90 13.80 11.03
N GLY A 268 22.85 14.30 10.42
CA GLY A 268 22.82 14.76 9.02
C GLY A 268 22.55 13.65 7.98
N LEU A 269 22.27 12.40 8.39
CA LEU A 269 21.95 11.32 7.44
C LEU A 269 20.52 11.49 6.88
N HIS A 270 20.38 11.27 5.58
CA HIS A 270 19.11 11.44 4.87
C HIS A 270 18.20 10.23 5.09
N VAL A 271 17.37 10.31 6.12
CA VAL A 271 16.36 9.31 6.46
C VAL A 271 15.09 9.97 6.97
N PHE A 272 13.93 9.39 6.65
CA PHE A 272 12.67 9.73 7.31
C PHE A 272 11.79 8.48 7.43
N PHE A 273 10.82 8.54 8.33
CA PHE A 273 9.94 7.41 8.57
C PHE A 273 8.52 7.63 8.02
N THR A 274 7.86 6.52 7.74
CA THR A 274 6.42 6.47 7.58
C THR A 274 5.87 5.15 8.11
N ILE A 275 4.66 5.16 8.67
CA ILE A 275 3.99 4.02 9.28
C ILE A 275 2.56 3.96 8.76
N ASP A 276 2.13 2.79 8.28
CA ASP A 276 0.74 2.55 7.90
C ASP A 276 -0.07 2.04 9.10
N ALA A 277 -1.29 1.53 8.88
CA ALA A 277 -2.12 0.94 9.93
C ALA A 277 -1.51 -0.41 10.42
N GLY A 278 -0.47 -0.32 11.22
CA GLY A 278 0.29 -1.43 11.78
C GLY A 278 1.50 -0.90 12.56
N PRO A 279 2.32 -1.77 13.19
CA PRO A 279 3.48 -1.38 13.98
C PRO A 279 4.76 -1.21 13.16
N GLN A 280 4.78 -1.66 11.90
CA GLN A 280 5.99 -1.72 11.08
C GLN A 280 6.43 -0.35 10.60
N VAL A 281 7.68 0.00 10.83
CA VAL A 281 8.25 1.27 10.38
C VAL A 281 8.91 1.07 9.01
N LYS A 282 8.63 1.96 8.08
CA LYS A 282 9.34 2.05 6.81
C LYS A 282 10.19 3.32 6.87
N LEU A 283 11.48 3.16 6.66
CA LEU A 283 12.42 4.26 6.53
C LEU A 283 12.68 4.47 5.06
N ILE A 284 12.62 5.70 4.63
CA ILE A 284 13.01 6.10 3.28
C ILE A 284 14.31 6.88 3.43
N CYS A 285 15.33 6.52 2.66
CA CYS A 285 16.64 7.11 2.78
C CYS A 285 17.33 7.31 1.43
N ASP A 286 18.33 8.17 1.44
CA ASP A 286 19.26 8.28 0.32
C ASP A 286 20.08 7.00 0.25
N PRO A 287 20.32 6.41 -0.94
CA PRO A 287 21.12 5.19 -1.09
C PRO A 287 22.54 5.31 -0.52
N SER A 288 23.16 6.51 -0.54
CA SER A 288 24.49 6.72 0.01
C SER A 288 24.56 6.56 1.54
N ASP A 289 23.43 6.76 2.25
CA ASP A 289 23.36 6.70 3.71
C ASP A 289 22.84 5.36 4.22
N THR A 290 22.30 4.50 3.34
CA THR A 290 21.58 3.27 3.70
C THR A 290 22.35 2.36 4.65
N GLN A 291 23.63 2.11 4.37
CA GLN A 291 24.45 1.24 5.20
C GLN A 291 24.69 1.81 6.61
N LEU A 292 25.02 3.10 6.70
CA LEU A 292 25.21 3.80 7.99
C LEU A 292 23.93 3.83 8.82
N ILE A 293 22.77 3.97 8.15
CA ILE A 293 21.46 3.92 8.79
C ILE A 293 21.16 2.54 9.33
N LEU A 294 21.42 1.47 8.57
CA LEU A 294 21.22 0.08 9.00
C LEU A 294 22.02 -0.26 10.26
N GLU A 295 23.27 0.16 10.32
CA GLU A 295 24.16 -0.03 11.48
C GLU A 295 23.57 0.56 12.77
N GLN A 296 22.83 1.69 12.69
CA GLN A 296 22.19 2.31 13.84
C GLN A 296 21.06 1.45 14.46
N PHE A 297 20.62 0.42 13.76
CA PHE A 297 19.58 -0.50 14.22
C PHE A 297 20.11 -1.91 14.55
N GLU A 298 21.41 -2.17 14.48
CA GLU A 298 21.98 -3.51 14.75
C GLU A 298 21.70 -3.98 16.17
N SER A 299 21.84 -3.11 17.16
CA SER A 299 21.61 -3.41 18.57
C SER A 299 20.14 -3.53 18.97
N MET A 300 19.22 -3.24 18.06
CA MET A 300 17.77 -3.32 18.33
C MET A 300 17.25 -4.74 18.06
N HIS A 301 17.37 -5.63 19.04
CA HIS A 301 16.99 -7.06 18.94
C HIS A 301 15.48 -7.29 18.85
N ASP A 302 14.67 -6.29 19.13
CA ASP A 302 13.22 -6.31 19.02
C ASP A 302 12.70 -5.98 17.61
N ILE A 303 13.59 -5.78 16.64
CA ILE A 303 13.28 -5.76 15.22
C ILE A 303 13.48 -7.19 14.69
N SER A 304 12.37 -7.90 14.43
CA SER A 304 12.41 -9.31 14.02
C SER A 304 12.99 -9.49 12.60
N LYS A 305 12.81 -8.49 11.72
CA LYS A 305 13.32 -8.53 10.35
C LYS A 305 13.61 -7.13 9.83
N LYS A 306 14.76 -6.98 9.17
CA LYS A 306 15.16 -5.77 8.41
C LYS A 306 15.19 -6.13 6.94
N ILE A 307 14.40 -5.44 6.12
CA ILE A 307 14.35 -5.67 4.67
C ILE A 307 14.83 -4.40 4.00
N VAL A 308 15.88 -4.52 3.21
CA VAL A 308 16.39 -3.43 2.37
C VAL A 308 15.82 -3.62 0.97
N THR A 309 15.22 -2.58 0.45
CA THR A 309 14.64 -2.54 -0.89
C THR A 309 14.70 -1.09 -1.40
N LYS A 310 14.09 -0.81 -2.52
CA LYS A 310 14.12 0.52 -3.15
C LYS A 310 12.77 0.94 -3.70
N VAL A 311 12.65 2.21 -4.04
CA VAL A 311 11.51 2.73 -4.80
C VAL A 311 11.49 2.08 -6.19
N GLY A 312 10.33 1.59 -6.60
CA GLY A 312 10.15 0.89 -7.87
C GLY A 312 8.78 0.24 -7.95
N GLY A 313 8.75 -1.02 -8.34
CA GLY A 313 7.55 -1.85 -8.20
C GLY A 313 6.60 -1.80 -9.38
N GLU A 314 7.06 -1.50 -10.59
CA GLU A 314 6.22 -1.70 -11.78
C GLU A 314 5.69 -3.14 -11.82
N PRO A 315 4.40 -3.33 -12.11
CA PRO A 315 3.84 -4.66 -12.28
C PRO A 315 4.51 -5.42 -13.42
N ARG A 316 4.72 -6.73 -13.19
CA ARG A 316 5.26 -7.65 -14.19
C ARG A 316 4.16 -8.62 -14.61
N ILE A 317 3.98 -8.79 -15.91
CA ILE A 317 2.94 -9.62 -16.51
C ILE A 317 3.62 -10.65 -17.41
N GLU A 318 3.25 -11.91 -17.24
CA GLU A 318 3.79 -13.05 -17.98
C GLU A 318 2.65 -13.97 -18.41
N LYS A 319 2.58 -14.31 -19.71
CA LYS A 319 1.70 -15.38 -20.22
C LYS A 319 2.40 -16.72 -20.06
N LEU A 320 1.73 -17.63 -19.36
CA LEU A 320 2.26 -18.97 -19.16
C LEU A 320 1.86 -19.87 -20.33
N THR A 321 2.81 -20.61 -20.86
CA THR A 321 2.57 -21.57 -21.97
C THR A 321 2.00 -22.89 -21.46
#